data_7df40587da0a13868e3cf2f995febb5e
#
_entry.id   7df40587da0a13868e3cf2f995febb5e
#
_cell.length_a   1.000
_cell.length_b   1.000
_cell.length_c   1.000
_cell.angle_alpha   90.00
_cell.angle_beta   90.00
_cell.angle_gamma   90.00
#
_symmetry.space_group_name_H-M   'P 1'
#
loop_
_entity.id
_entity.type
_entity.pdbx_description
1 polymer ?
#
loop_
_entity_poly.entity_id
_entity_poly.type
_entity_poly.pdbx_seq_one_letter_code
_entity_poly.pdbx_strand_id
1 'polypeptide(L)'
;MLKTDMHSHLIPGIDDGAPDIETSLQLIGGLHALGYRKIITTPHIMWDMYKNTRETILERLEWVRTTVKEAGLDIEIHAAAEYFLDDYVAGLVANNEPLLTVKDKMVLVEFSMAYPSHSLKDILFDMQMQGYQPIIAHPERYIYLEQNKAFYGELKDIGCLFQLNLLSLTGYYGKSVTELAQYLLKQNAYDLVGTDLHHFRHLEALHSPALSVQLRKLLDSGKIRNAEL
;
A
#
# COMPACT_ATOMS: atom_id res chain seq x y z
N MET A 1 3.57 16.44 9.39
CA MET A 1 3.10 15.15 9.93
C MET A 1 2.22 14.51 8.88
N LEU A 2 2.40 13.23 8.59
CA LEU A 2 1.57 12.49 7.64
C LEU A 2 0.14 12.39 8.16
N LYS A 3 -0.84 12.78 7.34
CA LYS A 3 -2.26 12.78 7.73
C LYS A 3 -3.06 11.66 7.07
N THR A 4 -2.59 11.20 5.91
CA THR A 4 -3.23 10.15 5.14
C THR A 4 -2.34 8.91 5.13
N ASP A 5 -2.86 7.78 5.61
CA ASP A 5 -2.32 6.46 5.30
C ASP A 5 -2.97 5.95 4.02
N MET A 6 -2.15 5.44 3.10
CA MET A 6 -2.65 5.02 1.79
C MET A 6 -2.47 3.53 1.52
N HIS A 7 -1.97 2.79 2.50
CA HIS A 7 -1.75 1.36 2.39
C HIS A 7 -1.86 0.70 3.77
N SER A 8 -2.91 -0.07 3.98
CA SER A 8 -3.19 -0.83 5.21
C SER A 8 -4.29 -1.89 4.98
N HIS A 9 -4.35 -2.91 5.87
CA HIS A 9 -5.25 -4.05 5.76
C HIS A 9 -6.22 -4.08 6.94
N LEU A 10 -7.19 -3.16 6.90
CA LEU A 10 -8.09 -2.88 8.01
C LEU A 10 -9.57 -3.27 7.73
N ILE A 11 -9.86 -3.87 6.59
CA ILE A 11 -11.16 -4.49 6.32
C ILE A 11 -11.18 -5.87 6.99
N PRO A 12 -12.11 -6.14 7.94
CA PRO A 12 -12.03 -7.32 8.77
C PRO A 12 -12.31 -8.61 8.01
N GLY A 13 -11.45 -9.63 8.22
CA GLY A 13 -11.68 -11.02 7.84
C GLY A 13 -11.71 -11.31 6.34
N ILE A 14 -11.00 -10.52 5.53
CA ILE A 14 -10.94 -10.73 4.08
C ILE A 14 -9.53 -11.01 3.54
N ASP A 15 -8.50 -10.72 4.33
CA ASP A 15 -7.10 -11.00 4.01
C ASP A 15 -6.31 -11.32 5.30
N ASP A 16 -4.99 -11.16 5.29
CA ASP A 16 -4.09 -11.36 6.44
C ASP A 16 -3.96 -10.14 7.36
N GLY A 17 -4.80 -9.12 7.15
CA GLY A 17 -4.90 -7.96 8.03
C GLY A 17 -5.76 -8.21 9.27
N ALA A 18 -6.64 -7.27 9.60
CA ALA A 18 -7.53 -7.37 10.77
C ALA A 18 -8.46 -8.59 10.66
N PRO A 19 -8.42 -9.55 11.61
CA PRO A 19 -9.26 -10.75 11.53
C PRO A 19 -10.75 -10.48 11.81
N ASP A 20 -11.03 -9.43 12.57
CA ASP A 20 -12.38 -9.06 13.02
C ASP A 20 -12.54 -7.55 13.15
N ILE A 21 -13.77 -7.11 13.35
CA ILE A 21 -14.09 -5.68 13.43
C ILE A 21 -13.52 -5.01 14.68
N GLU A 22 -13.39 -5.73 15.78
CA GLU A 22 -12.83 -5.23 17.02
C GLU A 22 -11.34 -4.91 16.84
N THR A 23 -10.59 -5.84 16.25
CA THR A 23 -9.17 -5.64 15.89
C THR A 23 -9.02 -4.48 14.90
N SER A 24 -9.86 -4.44 13.85
CA SER A 24 -9.87 -3.35 12.87
C SER A 24 -10.03 -2.00 13.57
N LEU A 25 -11.02 -1.86 14.45
CA LEU A 25 -11.28 -0.61 15.18
C LEU A 25 -10.11 -0.20 16.07
N GLN A 26 -9.48 -1.14 16.75
CA GLN A 26 -8.30 -0.88 17.59
C GLN A 26 -7.11 -0.42 16.77
N LEU A 27 -6.84 -1.04 15.61
CA LEU A 27 -5.77 -0.64 14.70
C LEU A 27 -6.03 0.76 14.10
N ILE A 28 -7.26 1.05 13.69
CA ILE A 28 -7.69 2.37 13.23
C ILE A 28 -7.50 3.42 14.34
N GLY A 29 -7.92 3.11 15.57
CA GLY A 29 -7.71 3.97 16.74
C GLY A 29 -6.23 4.24 17.01
N GLY A 30 -5.38 3.24 16.83
CA GLY A 30 -3.92 3.37 16.93
C GLY A 30 -3.34 4.32 15.88
N LEU A 31 -3.75 4.22 14.60
CA LEU A 31 -3.35 5.18 13.57
C LEU A 31 -3.87 6.58 13.86
N HIS A 32 -5.12 6.71 14.34
CA HIS A 32 -5.67 8.00 14.76
C HIS A 32 -4.83 8.63 15.87
N ALA A 33 -4.41 7.85 16.87
CA ALA A 33 -3.54 8.31 17.95
C ALA A 33 -2.15 8.74 17.47
N LEU A 34 -1.61 8.10 16.41
CA LEU A 34 -0.38 8.52 15.71
C LEU A 34 -0.56 9.81 14.88
N GLY A 35 -1.78 10.32 14.76
CA GLY A 35 -2.09 11.60 14.12
C GLY A 35 -2.62 11.51 12.71
N TYR A 36 -2.90 10.30 12.20
CA TYR A 36 -3.61 10.11 10.93
C TYR A 36 -5.05 10.63 11.06
N ARG A 37 -5.59 11.13 9.96
CA ARG A 37 -6.98 11.65 9.87
C ARG A 37 -7.74 11.07 8.69
N LYS A 38 -7.04 10.40 7.80
CA LYS A 38 -7.60 9.69 6.66
C LYS A 38 -6.85 8.37 6.47
N ILE A 39 -7.59 7.31 6.24
CA ILE A 39 -7.07 5.99 5.89
C ILE A 39 -7.70 5.56 4.57
N ILE A 40 -6.87 5.14 3.64
CA ILE A 40 -7.28 4.44 2.43
C ILE A 40 -6.78 3.01 2.61
N THR A 41 -7.65 2.14 3.15
CA THR A 41 -7.30 0.73 3.35
C THR A 41 -7.29 -0.01 2.02
N THR A 42 -6.36 -0.95 1.86
CA THR A 42 -6.04 -1.59 0.58
C THR A 42 -5.95 -3.11 0.73
N PRO A 43 -7.05 -3.78 1.10
CA PRO A 43 -7.02 -5.24 1.24
C PRO A 43 -6.56 -5.90 -0.05
N HIS A 44 -5.94 -7.07 0.08
CA HIS A 44 -5.45 -7.82 -1.06
C HIS A 44 -6.59 -8.28 -1.99
N ILE A 45 -6.37 -8.12 -3.30
CA ILE A 45 -7.02 -8.89 -4.35
C ILE A 45 -5.93 -9.79 -4.97
N MET A 46 -5.86 -11.02 -4.51
CA MET A 46 -4.89 -12.06 -4.86
C MET A 46 -5.64 -13.39 -5.00
N TRP A 47 -5.94 -13.79 -6.24
CA TRP A 47 -6.98 -14.80 -6.48
C TRP A 47 -6.68 -16.17 -5.91
N ASP A 48 -5.42 -16.54 -5.77
CA ASP A 48 -5.03 -17.83 -5.18
C ASP A 48 -5.21 -17.89 -3.65
N MET A 49 -5.14 -16.73 -2.96
CA MET A 49 -5.18 -16.67 -1.50
C MET A 49 -6.38 -15.89 -0.96
N TYR A 50 -6.61 -14.69 -1.51
CA TYR A 50 -7.63 -13.75 -1.05
C TYR A 50 -8.55 -13.37 -2.23
N LYS A 51 -9.61 -14.17 -2.43
CA LYS A 51 -10.57 -14.02 -3.54
C LYS A 51 -11.53 -12.85 -3.32
N ASN A 52 -10.96 -11.70 -3.00
CA ASN A 52 -11.74 -10.50 -2.83
C ASN A 52 -12.12 -9.90 -4.18
N THR A 53 -13.27 -9.24 -4.21
CA THR A 53 -13.72 -8.43 -5.33
C THR A 53 -13.95 -6.98 -4.89
N ARG A 54 -14.05 -6.11 -5.84
CA ARG A 54 -14.41 -4.71 -5.62
C ARG A 54 -15.68 -4.57 -4.75
N GLU A 55 -16.69 -5.36 -5.07
CA GLU A 55 -18.00 -5.35 -4.38
C GLU A 55 -17.88 -5.79 -2.93
N THR A 56 -17.17 -6.91 -2.68
CA THR A 56 -16.93 -7.42 -1.32
C THR A 56 -16.20 -6.40 -0.45
N ILE A 57 -15.18 -5.74 -1.01
CA ILE A 57 -14.41 -4.73 -0.29
C ILE A 57 -15.28 -3.52 0.06
N LEU A 58 -16.07 -3.02 -0.90
CA LEU A 58 -16.93 -1.86 -0.68
C LEU A 58 -18.08 -2.14 0.31
N GLU A 59 -18.68 -3.33 0.25
CA GLU A 59 -19.70 -3.74 1.22
C GLU A 59 -19.15 -3.74 2.65
N ARG A 60 -17.98 -4.37 2.85
CA ARG A 60 -17.36 -4.44 4.17
C ARG A 60 -16.81 -3.09 4.66
N LEU A 61 -16.39 -2.21 3.76
CA LEU A 61 -16.01 -0.85 4.10
C LEU A 61 -17.14 -0.10 4.83
N GLU A 62 -18.38 -0.26 4.41
CA GLU A 62 -19.50 0.43 5.06
C GLU A 62 -19.72 -0.05 6.50
N TRP A 63 -19.47 -1.33 6.77
CA TRP A 63 -19.46 -1.84 8.14
C TRP A 63 -18.35 -1.18 8.99
N VAL A 64 -17.12 -1.10 8.47
CA VAL A 64 -16.01 -0.42 9.16
C VAL A 64 -16.34 1.04 9.42
N ARG A 65 -16.85 1.77 8.43
CA ARG A 65 -17.27 3.18 8.56
C ARG A 65 -18.29 3.39 9.66
N THR A 66 -19.31 2.54 9.71
CA THR A 66 -20.37 2.58 10.72
C THR A 66 -19.75 2.40 12.12
N THR A 67 -18.92 1.37 12.30
CA THR A 67 -18.28 1.07 13.58
C THR A 67 -17.34 2.20 14.04
N VAL A 68 -16.55 2.75 13.13
CA VAL A 68 -15.66 3.91 13.41
C VAL A 68 -16.46 5.13 13.88
N LYS A 69 -17.59 5.41 13.22
CA LYS A 69 -18.49 6.51 13.60
C LYS A 69 -19.14 6.27 14.96
N GLU A 70 -19.63 5.05 15.23
CA GLU A 70 -20.22 4.67 16.53
C GLU A 70 -19.20 4.76 17.67
N ALA A 71 -17.93 4.46 17.40
CA ALA A 71 -16.83 4.62 18.34
C ALA A 71 -16.40 6.08 18.56
N GLY A 72 -16.94 7.04 17.82
CA GLY A 72 -16.63 8.47 17.94
C GLY A 72 -15.21 8.84 17.48
N LEU A 73 -14.59 8.03 16.62
CA LEU A 73 -13.28 8.33 16.03
C LEU A 73 -13.41 9.34 14.89
N ASP A 74 -12.71 10.47 15.01
CA ASP A 74 -12.66 11.52 13.98
C ASP A 74 -11.58 11.19 12.93
N ILE A 75 -11.88 10.21 12.08
CA ILE A 75 -11.01 9.72 11.01
C ILE A 75 -11.83 9.28 9.81
N GLU A 76 -11.42 9.70 8.61
CA GLU A 76 -12.04 9.29 7.36
C GLU A 76 -11.50 7.92 6.93
N ILE A 77 -12.40 7.00 6.53
CA ILE A 77 -12.04 5.69 6.02
C ILE A 77 -12.52 5.53 4.58
N HIS A 78 -11.58 5.24 3.70
CA HIS A 78 -11.80 4.88 2.30
C HIS A 78 -11.19 3.50 2.02
N ALA A 79 -11.56 2.88 0.91
CA ALA A 79 -10.92 1.67 0.44
C ALA A 79 -10.48 1.81 -1.01
N ALA A 80 -9.31 1.29 -1.28
CA ALA A 80 -8.82 0.86 -2.57
C ALA A 80 -8.59 -0.66 -2.51
N ALA A 81 -7.67 -1.20 -3.29
CA ALA A 81 -7.19 -2.56 -3.15
C ALA A 81 -5.70 -2.60 -3.48
N GLU A 82 -4.97 -3.54 -2.86
CA GLU A 82 -3.66 -3.95 -3.29
C GLU A 82 -3.85 -5.14 -4.24
N TYR A 83 -3.67 -4.86 -5.54
CA TYR A 83 -3.86 -5.86 -6.60
C TYR A 83 -2.57 -6.65 -6.79
N PHE A 84 -2.61 -7.94 -6.49
CA PHE A 84 -1.53 -8.85 -6.87
C PHE A 84 -1.60 -9.13 -8.37
N LEU A 85 -0.53 -8.82 -9.11
CA LEU A 85 -0.51 -8.92 -10.58
C LEU A 85 -0.43 -10.39 -11.05
N ASP A 86 -1.55 -11.09 -10.92
CA ASP A 86 -1.80 -12.45 -11.38
C ASP A 86 -2.70 -12.49 -12.63
N ASP A 87 -3.04 -13.69 -13.09
CA ASP A 87 -3.91 -13.89 -14.26
C ASP A 87 -5.33 -13.35 -14.03
N TYR A 88 -5.81 -13.32 -12.76
CA TYR A 88 -7.12 -12.76 -12.45
C TYR A 88 -7.13 -11.25 -12.66
N VAL A 89 -6.13 -10.55 -12.12
CA VAL A 89 -6.00 -9.10 -12.31
C VAL A 89 -5.75 -8.75 -13.77
N ALA A 90 -4.93 -9.54 -14.48
CA ALA A 90 -4.78 -9.40 -15.93
C ALA A 90 -6.13 -9.50 -16.67
N GLY A 91 -6.98 -10.44 -16.23
CA GLY A 91 -8.34 -10.60 -16.77
C GLY A 91 -9.25 -9.41 -16.50
N LEU A 92 -9.20 -8.84 -15.27
CA LEU A 92 -9.95 -7.61 -14.95
C LEU A 92 -9.56 -6.46 -15.88
N VAL A 93 -8.25 -6.26 -16.07
CA VAL A 93 -7.73 -5.23 -16.96
C VAL A 93 -8.15 -5.50 -18.40
N ALA A 94 -7.95 -6.72 -18.92
CA ALA A 94 -8.32 -7.05 -20.30
C ALA A 94 -9.81 -6.85 -20.62
N ASN A 95 -10.69 -7.05 -19.62
CA ASN A 95 -12.13 -6.88 -19.75
C ASN A 95 -12.60 -5.45 -19.45
N ASN A 96 -11.69 -4.49 -19.17
CA ASN A 96 -12.01 -3.13 -18.74
C ASN A 96 -12.91 -3.07 -17.48
N GLU A 97 -12.75 -4.02 -16.57
CA GLU A 97 -13.44 -3.98 -15.28
C GLU A 97 -12.91 -2.83 -14.42
N PRO A 98 -13.79 -2.07 -13.72
CA PRO A 98 -13.37 -0.94 -12.95
C PRO A 98 -12.56 -1.36 -11.71
N LEU A 99 -11.31 -0.89 -11.61
CA LEU A 99 -10.46 -1.14 -10.45
C LEU A 99 -10.75 -0.16 -9.31
N LEU A 100 -10.56 -0.60 -8.06
CA LEU A 100 -10.52 0.28 -6.90
C LEU A 100 -9.23 1.09 -6.91
N THR A 101 -9.37 2.40 -6.83
CA THR A 101 -8.25 3.35 -6.92
C THR A 101 -7.98 4.02 -5.58
N VAL A 102 -6.72 4.32 -5.31
CA VAL A 102 -6.31 5.10 -4.14
C VAL A 102 -6.81 6.54 -4.27
N LYS A 103 -6.65 7.12 -5.45
CA LYS A 103 -7.20 8.41 -5.86
C LYS A 103 -7.20 8.52 -7.38
N ASP A 104 -8.23 9.14 -7.94
CA ASP A 104 -8.38 9.34 -9.39
C ASP A 104 -8.17 8.03 -10.16
N LYS A 105 -7.05 7.88 -10.86
CA LYS A 105 -6.65 6.68 -11.60
C LYS A 105 -5.48 5.92 -10.97
N MET A 106 -5.04 6.29 -9.77
CA MET A 106 -3.93 5.63 -9.07
C MET A 106 -4.36 4.30 -8.48
N VAL A 107 -3.73 3.21 -8.88
CA VAL A 107 -4.01 1.83 -8.45
C VAL A 107 -2.78 1.25 -7.77
N LEU A 108 -2.95 0.76 -6.54
CA LEU A 108 -1.89 0.07 -5.81
C LEU A 108 -1.77 -1.36 -6.32
N VAL A 109 -0.56 -1.75 -6.69
CA VAL A 109 -0.27 -3.08 -7.23
C VAL A 109 0.96 -3.68 -6.55
N GLU A 110 0.92 -4.99 -6.36
CA GLU A 110 2.07 -5.76 -5.91
C GLU A 110 2.34 -6.96 -6.83
N PHE A 111 3.50 -7.55 -6.69
CA PHE A 111 3.89 -8.77 -7.38
C PHE A 111 4.64 -9.73 -6.44
N SER A 112 4.93 -10.93 -6.92
CA SER A 112 5.53 -11.98 -6.09
C SER A 112 6.79 -11.51 -5.35
N MET A 113 6.86 -11.81 -4.05
CA MET A 113 8.05 -11.59 -3.24
C MET A 113 9.20 -12.54 -3.58
N ALA A 114 8.94 -13.58 -4.39
CA ALA A 114 9.93 -14.61 -4.75
C ALA A 114 10.61 -14.33 -6.10
N TYR A 115 9.83 -13.90 -7.11
CA TYR A 115 10.32 -13.59 -8.46
C TYR A 115 9.29 -12.76 -9.24
N PRO A 116 9.71 -11.91 -10.20
CA PRO A 116 8.78 -11.17 -11.03
C PRO A 116 8.09 -12.12 -12.03
N SER A 117 6.79 -11.96 -12.22
CA SER A 117 6.07 -12.63 -13.29
C SER A 117 6.58 -12.17 -14.66
N HIS A 118 6.57 -13.07 -15.64
CA HIS A 118 6.91 -12.72 -17.03
C HIS A 118 5.91 -11.70 -17.62
N SER A 119 4.65 -11.77 -17.22
CA SER A 119 3.57 -10.88 -17.70
C SER A 119 3.50 -9.54 -16.96
N LEU A 120 4.34 -9.31 -15.94
CA LEU A 120 4.27 -8.12 -15.09
C LEU A 120 4.23 -6.81 -15.89
N LYS A 121 5.15 -6.63 -16.82
CA LYS A 121 5.24 -5.40 -17.62
C LYS A 121 4.07 -5.25 -18.60
N ASP A 122 3.58 -6.35 -19.13
CA ASP A 122 2.42 -6.35 -20.06
C ASP A 122 1.16 -5.89 -19.29
N ILE A 123 0.91 -6.44 -18.09
CA ILE A 123 -0.22 -6.02 -17.26
C ILE A 123 -0.12 -4.53 -16.89
N LEU A 124 1.06 -4.06 -16.47
CA LEU A 124 1.28 -2.65 -16.16
C LEU A 124 1.04 -1.75 -17.38
N PHE A 125 1.50 -2.17 -18.55
CA PHE A 125 1.26 -1.44 -19.80
C PHE A 125 -0.24 -1.38 -20.14
N ASP A 126 -0.96 -2.49 -20.04
CA ASP A 126 -2.39 -2.56 -20.31
C ASP A 126 -3.20 -1.68 -19.35
N MET A 127 -2.83 -1.66 -18.05
CA MET A 127 -3.40 -0.74 -17.07
C MET A 127 -3.23 0.72 -17.49
N GLN A 128 -2.04 1.10 -17.95
CA GLN A 128 -1.75 2.48 -18.40
C GLN A 128 -2.49 2.83 -19.69
N MET A 129 -2.66 1.89 -20.61
CA MET A 129 -3.47 2.11 -21.82
C MET A 129 -4.93 2.42 -21.50
N GLN A 130 -5.45 1.96 -20.34
CA GLN A 130 -6.77 2.30 -19.82
C GLN A 130 -6.76 3.59 -18.97
N GLY A 131 -5.62 4.27 -18.91
CA GLY A 131 -5.45 5.54 -18.18
C GLY A 131 -5.20 5.36 -16.68
N TYR A 132 -4.98 4.13 -16.17
CA TYR A 132 -4.57 3.93 -14.80
C TYR A 132 -3.11 4.33 -14.58
N GLN A 133 -2.81 4.77 -13.36
CA GLN A 133 -1.46 5.06 -12.88
C GLN A 133 -1.06 4.00 -11.83
N PRO A 134 -0.28 2.99 -12.19
CA PRO A 134 0.16 1.97 -11.23
C PRO A 134 1.06 2.57 -10.15
N ILE A 135 0.80 2.21 -8.89
CA ILE A 135 1.65 2.45 -7.73
C ILE A 135 2.23 1.11 -7.31
N ILE A 136 3.53 0.92 -7.44
CA ILE A 136 4.19 -0.31 -6.97
C ILE A 136 4.26 -0.23 -5.44
N ALA A 137 3.59 -1.17 -4.78
CA ALA A 137 3.63 -1.34 -3.34
C ALA A 137 5.05 -1.77 -2.91
N HIS A 138 5.56 -1.17 -1.85
CA HIS A 138 6.80 -1.53 -1.15
C HIS A 138 7.90 -2.14 -2.05
N PRO A 139 8.37 -1.43 -3.11
CA PRO A 139 9.33 -1.98 -4.08
C PRO A 139 10.63 -2.47 -3.43
N GLU A 140 10.98 -1.97 -2.26
CA GLU A 140 12.13 -2.40 -1.46
C GLU A 140 12.00 -3.81 -0.87
N ARG A 141 10.78 -4.39 -0.82
CA ARG A 141 10.57 -5.75 -0.29
C ARG A 141 10.87 -6.85 -1.32
N TYR A 142 11.00 -6.51 -2.60
CA TYR A 142 11.39 -7.47 -3.64
C TYR A 142 12.90 -7.68 -3.62
N ILE A 143 13.40 -8.44 -2.62
CA ILE A 143 14.83 -8.61 -2.34
C ILE A 143 15.62 -9.22 -3.49
N TYR A 144 14.99 -9.98 -4.39
CA TYR A 144 15.64 -10.51 -5.59
C TYR A 144 16.08 -9.39 -6.57
N LEU A 145 15.52 -8.17 -6.44
CA LEU A 145 15.95 -7.01 -7.22
C LEU A 145 17.25 -6.39 -6.70
N GLU A 146 17.79 -6.84 -5.57
CA GLU A 146 19.08 -6.39 -5.06
C GLU A 146 20.19 -6.56 -6.10
N GLN A 147 20.15 -7.66 -6.87
CA GLN A 147 21.06 -7.96 -7.95
C GLN A 147 20.66 -7.37 -9.31
N ASN A 148 19.44 -6.83 -9.41
CA ASN A 148 18.91 -6.24 -10.65
C ASN A 148 18.23 -4.88 -10.39
N LYS A 149 18.98 -3.94 -9.83
CA LYS A 149 18.47 -2.59 -9.50
C LYS A 149 18.04 -1.78 -10.73
N ALA A 150 18.50 -2.14 -11.93
CA ALA A 150 18.05 -1.51 -13.17
C ALA A 150 16.54 -1.66 -13.40
N PHE A 151 15.94 -2.73 -12.88
CA PHE A 151 14.50 -2.97 -13.00
C PHE A 151 13.66 -1.87 -12.35
N TYR A 152 14.12 -1.25 -11.27
CA TYR A 152 13.43 -0.09 -10.68
C TYR A 152 13.38 1.10 -11.65
N GLY A 153 14.49 1.34 -12.38
CA GLY A 153 14.52 2.34 -13.44
C GLY A 153 13.52 2.04 -14.55
N GLU A 154 13.46 0.80 -15.01
CA GLU A 154 12.50 0.37 -16.03
C GLU A 154 11.04 0.59 -15.59
N LEU A 155 10.70 0.29 -14.32
CA LEU A 155 9.36 0.57 -13.78
C LEU A 155 9.05 2.07 -13.72
N LYS A 156 10.04 2.91 -13.38
CA LYS A 156 9.89 4.38 -13.39
C LYS A 156 9.75 4.91 -14.82
N ASP A 157 10.53 4.39 -15.76
CA ASP A 157 10.52 4.81 -17.17
C ASP A 157 9.17 4.53 -17.83
N ILE A 158 8.51 3.42 -17.47
CA ILE A 158 7.14 3.14 -17.91
C ILE A 158 6.08 3.91 -17.09
N GLY A 159 6.48 4.79 -16.17
CA GLY A 159 5.60 5.72 -15.48
C GLY A 159 4.98 5.20 -14.18
N CYS A 160 5.45 4.11 -13.59
CA CYS A 160 4.97 3.65 -12.29
C CYS A 160 5.38 4.60 -11.16
N LEU A 161 4.48 4.80 -10.20
CA LEU A 161 4.78 5.42 -8.91
C LEU A 161 5.27 4.36 -7.92
N PHE A 162 6.05 4.78 -6.93
CA PHE A 162 6.56 3.87 -5.88
C PHE A 162 6.04 4.29 -4.51
N GLN A 163 5.52 3.33 -3.75
CA GLN A 163 5.11 3.53 -2.36
C GLN A 163 6.12 2.86 -1.42
N LEU A 164 6.74 3.64 -0.53
CA LEU A 164 7.60 3.15 0.54
C LEU A 164 6.77 2.58 1.69
N ASN A 165 7.06 1.35 2.13
CA ASN A 165 6.57 0.87 3.42
C ASN A 165 7.40 1.49 4.56
N LEU A 166 6.74 2.19 5.49
CA LEU A 166 7.42 2.92 6.55
C LEU A 166 8.28 2.02 7.44
N LEU A 167 7.85 0.79 7.72
CA LEU A 167 8.59 -0.13 8.57
C LEU A 167 9.85 -0.68 7.90
N SER A 168 9.99 -0.59 6.59
CA SER A 168 11.22 -0.94 5.86
C SER A 168 12.42 -0.09 6.29
N LEU A 169 12.17 1.10 6.84
CA LEU A 169 13.21 2.00 7.34
C LEU A 169 13.74 1.61 8.73
N THR A 170 13.04 0.76 9.46
CA THR A 170 13.33 0.43 10.87
C THR A 170 14.14 -0.86 11.04
N GLY A 171 14.37 -1.60 9.97
CA GLY A 171 14.93 -2.95 10.04
C GLY A 171 13.91 -4.04 10.33
N TYR A 172 12.62 -3.70 10.42
CA TYR A 172 11.53 -4.64 10.74
C TYR A 172 11.50 -5.85 9.78
N TYR A 173 11.69 -5.60 8.49
CA TYR A 173 11.73 -6.63 7.45
C TYR A 173 13.13 -7.17 7.13
N GLY A 174 14.12 -6.87 7.99
CA GLY A 174 15.49 -7.32 7.83
C GLY A 174 16.41 -6.35 7.05
N LYS A 175 17.69 -6.71 7.03
CA LYS A 175 18.76 -5.83 6.55
C LYS A 175 18.65 -5.53 5.06
N SER A 176 18.44 -6.54 4.22
CA SER A 176 18.35 -6.36 2.75
C SER A 176 17.23 -5.41 2.34
N VAL A 177 16.04 -5.52 2.98
CA VAL A 177 14.92 -4.60 2.73
C VAL A 177 15.29 -3.17 3.12
N THR A 178 15.93 -2.99 4.28
CA THR A 178 16.36 -1.66 4.72
C THR A 178 17.40 -1.06 3.79
N GLU A 179 18.37 -1.85 3.30
CA GLU A 179 19.39 -1.40 2.35
C GLU A 179 18.77 -1.01 1.00
N LEU A 180 17.79 -1.78 0.49
CA LEU A 180 17.04 -1.44 -0.71
C LEU A 180 16.20 -0.17 -0.52
N ALA A 181 15.50 -0.03 0.63
CA ALA A 181 14.76 1.18 0.96
C ALA A 181 15.68 2.42 0.96
N GLN A 182 16.86 2.34 1.58
CA GLN A 182 17.84 3.41 1.60
C GLN A 182 18.41 3.70 0.21
N TYR A 183 18.62 2.68 -0.61
CA TYR A 183 19.03 2.86 -2.01
C TYR A 183 17.98 3.66 -2.78
N LEU A 184 16.72 3.25 -2.75
CA LEU A 184 15.64 3.92 -3.46
C LEU A 184 15.39 5.35 -2.94
N LEU A 185 15.55 5.59 -1.63
CA LEU A 185 15.51 6.94 -1.06
C LEU A 185 16.62 7.84 -1.65
N LYS A 186 17.85 7.33 -1.77
CA LYS A 186 18.96 8.08 -2.38
C LYS A 186 18.72 8.41 -3.85
N GLN A 187 18.01 7.54 -4.56
CA GLN A 187 17.58 7.78 -5.95
C GLN A 187 16.37 8.72 -6.07
N ASN A 188 15.78 9.14 -4.93
CA ASN A 188 14.51 9.88 -4.90
C ASN A 188 13.38 9.16 -5.66
N ALA A 189 13.33 7.84 -5.56
CA ALA A 189 12.42 7.02 -6.36
C ALA A 189 11.00 6.96 -5.79
N TYR A 190 10.80 7.25 -4.50
CA TYR A 190 9.50 7.17 -3.86
C TYR A 190 8.63 8.41 -4.10
N ASP A 191 7.37 8.17 -4.40
CA ASP A 191 6.33 9.17 -4.60
C ASP A 191 5.36 9.22 -3.42
N LEU A 192 5.13 8.08 -2.77
CA LEU A 192 4.15 7.89 -1.70
C LEU A 192 4.75 7.07 -0.55
N VAL A 193 4.12 7.16 0.62
CA VAL A 193 4.42 6.32 1.77
C VAL A 193 3.16 5.69 2.33
N GLY A 194 3.25 4.47 2.85
CA GLY A 194 2.15 3.76 3.49
C GLY A 194 2.63 3.01 4.72
N THR A 195 1.71 2.68 5.63
CA THR A 195 2.05 1.92 6.84
C THR A 195 2.13 0.42 6.58
N ASP A 196 1.34 -0.06 5.62
CA ASP A 196 1.13 -1.49 5.36
C ASP A 196 0.72 -2.22 6.67
N LEU A 197 -0.18 -1.56 7.42
CA LEU A 197 -0.60 -2.01 8.74
C LEU A 197 -1.53 -3.21 8.65
N HIS A 198 -1.09 -4.35 9.21
CA HIS A 198 -1.86 -5.59 9.28
C HIS A 198 -2.28 -5.96 10.71
N HIS A 199 -1.42 -5.67 11.70
CA HIS A 199 -1.60 -6.17 13.06
C HIS A 199 -0.89 -5.29 14.11
N PHE A 200 -1.14 -5.58 15.40
CA PHE A 200 -0.62 -4.77 16.52
C PHE A 200 0.91 -4.65 16.56
N ARG A 201 1.67 -5.65 16.13
CA ARG A 201 3.15 -5.56 16.09
C ARG A 201 3.62 -4.51 15.06
N HIS A 202 2.91 -4.36 13.93
CA HIS A 202 3.17 -3.27 12.99
C HIS A 202 2.86 -1.93 13.65
N LEU A 203 1.69 -1.81 14.30
CA LEU A 203 1.29 -0.57 15.00
C LEU A 203 2.31 -0.18 16.07
N GLU A 204 2.77 -1.14 16.88
CA GLU A 204 3.80 -0.92 17.89
C GLU A 204 5.12 -0.42 17.26
N ALA A 205 5.55 -1.04 16.16
CA ALA A 205 6.76 -0.63 15.44
C ALA A 205 6.67 0.79 14.84
N LEU A 206 5.46 1.24 14.45
CA LEU A 206 5.23 2.60 13.96
C LEU A 206 5.44 3.67 15.04
N HIS A 207 5.37 3.34 16.32
CA HIS A 207 5.68 4.25 17.43
C HIS A 207 7.18 4.55 17.60
N SER A 208 8.05 3.99 16.77
CA SER A 208 9.50 4.19 16.85
C SER A 208 9.88 5.68 16.71
N PRO A 209 10.59 6.27 17.70
CA PRO A 209 11.08 7.65 17.58
C PRO A 209 12.05 7.84 16.40
N ALA A 210 12.85 6.82 16.09
CA ALA A 210 13.77 6.85 14.95
C ALA A 210 13.02 6.94 13.62
N LEU A 211 11.91 6.18 13.46
CA LEU A 211 11.04 6.26 12.31
C LEU A 211 10.43 7.65 12.17
N SER A 212 9.96 8.23 13.26
CA SER A 212 9.36 9.59 13.27
C SER A 212 10.34 10.65 12.74
N VAL A 213 11.63 10.55 13.09
CA VAL A 213 12.67 11.46 12.58
C VAL A 213 12.92 11.24 11.08
N GLN A 214 12.99 10.00 10.63
CA GLN A 214 13.20 9.68 9.21
C GLN A 214 12.01 10.12 8.36
N LEU A 215 10.79 9.84 8.82
CA LEU A 215 9.56 10.26 8.15
C LEU A 215 9.48 11.79 8.01
N ARG A 216 9.82 12.53 9.06
CA ARG A 216 9.85 14.00 9.00
C ARG A 216 10.80 14.49 7.92
N LYS A 217 12.04 13.98 7.88
CA LYS A 217 13.02 14.35 6.83
C LYS A 217 12.51 14.03 5.43
N LEU A 218 11.82 12.91 5.28
CA LEU A 218 11.24 12.48 4.00
C LEU A 218 10.11 13.44 3.57
N LEU A 219 9.21 13.81 4.47
CA LEU A 219 8.12 14.75 4.19
C LEU A 219 8.66 16.16 3.91
N ASP A 220 9.68 16.62 4.65
CA ASP A 220 10.31 17.93 4.47
C ASP A 220 11.04 18.04 3.10
N SER A 221 11.32 16.93 2.45
CA SER A 221 11.87 16.94 1.07
C SER A 221 10.90 17.49 0.03
N GLY A 222 9.60 17.53 0.34
CA GLY A 222 8.55 17.96 -0.57
C GLY A 222 8.25 17.01 -1.74
N LYS A 223 8.83 15.78 -1.72
CA LYS A 223 8.67 14.81 -2.82
C LYS A 223 7.53 13.83 -2.59
N ILE A 224 7.13 13.63 -1.34
CA ILE A 224 6.07 12.69 -0.97
C ILE A 224 4.70 13.33 -1.16
N ARG A 225 3.87 12.70 -1.97
CA ARG A 225 2.59 13.19 -2.46
C ARG A 225 1.37 12.78 -1.63
N ASN A 226 1.56 12.19 -0.46
CA ASN A 226 0.43 11.77 0.39
C ASN A 226 -0.52 12.92 0.78
N ALA A 227 -0.04 14.16 0.76
CA ALA A 227 -0.87 15.34 1.02
C ALA A 227 -1.89 15.60 -0.11
N GLU A 228 -1.69 15.00 -1.26
CA GLU A 228 -2.61 15.10 -2.40
C GLU A 228 -3.77 14.10 -2.30
N LEU A 229 -3.66 13.06 -1.47
CA LEU A 229 -4.65 11.99 -1.27
C LEU A 229 -5.78 12.45 -0.30
#